data_f1305d5b27f7b8fedf9f298b8331876e
#
_entry.id   f1305d5b27f7b8fedf9f298b8331876e
#
_cell.length_a   1.000
_cell.length_b   1.000
_cell.length_c   1.000
_cell.angle_alpha   90.00
_cell.angle_beta   90.00
_cell.angle_gamma   90.00
#
_symmetry.space_group_name_H-M   'P 1'
#
loop_
_entity.id
_entity.type
_entity.pdbx_description
1 polymer ?
#
loop_
_entity_poly.entity_id
_entity_poly.type
_entity_poly.pdbx_seq_one_letter_code
_entity_poly.pdbx_strand_id
1 'polypeptide(L)'
;MKIQVNSLCFALCLSLSTIAIVVTSIGCAGNRHDRSTGEYIDDKSLQLRVSSALSDNPDYKFEGVNIAVFKGTVQLSGFVDLSAQKSKASDIAQQIQGVKVVVNNITVKDQNNRNPQEYDDDKTMTARVKSALGNNPDYKFEEVNVTAFKGTVQLSGFVNTADQKSRAGDLAREISGVKDVVNNITAKDKM
;
A
#
# COMPACT_ATOMS: atom_id res chain seq x y z
N MET A 1 24.40 82.45 -22.38
CA MET A 1 25.61 81.91 -23.00
C MET A 1 25.30 80.48 -23.46
N LYS A 2 25.26 80.33 -24.77
CA LYS A 2 24.87 79.04 -25.43
C LYS A 2 26.05 78.11 -25.44
N ILE A 3 25.88 76.85 -25.12
CA ILE A 3 26.78 75.81 -25.61
C ILE A 3 25.90 74.65 -26.05
N GLN A 4 25.87 74.42 -27.36
CA GLN A 4 25.41 73.23 -28.03
C GLN A 4 26.46 72.13 -27.82
N VAL A 5 26.02 70.89 -27.59
CA VAL A 5 26.89 69.74 -27.82
C VAL A 5 26.14 68.70 -28.63
N ASN A 6 26.77 68.35 -29.70
CA ASN A 6 26.37 67.53 -30.82
C ASN A 6 25.97 66.12 -30.46
N SER A 7 24.98 65.75 -31.21
CA SER A 7 24.65 64.34 -31.61
C SER A 7 25.89 63.59 -32.05
N LEU A 8 26.06 62.39 -31.50
CA LEU A 8 26.78 61.33 -32.19
C LEU A 8 26.05 60.03 -31.94
N CYS A 9 25.34 59.64 -32.98
CA CYS A 9 24.80 58.30 -33.11
C CYS A 9 25.91 57.23 -32.99
N PHE A 10 25.81 56.36 -32.02
CA PHE A 10 26.48 55.11 -32.11
C PHE A 10 25.40 54.02 -32.03
N ALA A 11 25.05 53.58 -33.22
CA ALA A 11 24.23 52.35 -33.38
C ALA A 11 25.09 51.15 -32.98
N LEU A 12 24.86 50.63 -31.79
CA LEU A 12 25.38 49.34 -31.38
C LEU A 12 24.24 48.34 -31.47
N CYS A 13 24.20 47.62 -32.57
CA CYS A 13 23.37 46.41 -32.72
C CYS A 13 23.75 45.40 -31.65
N LEU A 14 23.04 45.35 -30.53
CA LEU A 14 23.03 44.19 -29.69
C LEU A 14 22.02 43.21 -30.28
N SER A 15 22.54 42.19 -30.97
CA SER A 15 21.84 40.99 -31.32
C SER A 15 21.40 40.30 -30.01
N LEU A 16 20.14 40.48 -29.59
CA LEU A 16 19.53 39.64 -28.60
C LEU A 16 19.41 38.22 -29.19
N SER A 17 20.41 37.43 -28.87
CA SER A 17 20.34 35.99 -29.03
C SER A 17 19.29 35.47 -28.04
N THR A 18 18.07 35.28 -28.50
CA THR A 18 17.02 34.58 -27.76
C THR A 18 17.45 33.11 -27.62
N ILE A 19 18.11 32.82 -26.53
CA ILE A 19 18.27 31.43 -26.08
C ILE A 19 16.86 30.95 -25.74
N ALA A 20 16.23 30.30 -26.70
CA ALA A 20 15.05 29.50 -26.45
C ALA A 20 15.50 28.31 -25.54
N ILE A 21 15.33 28.47 -24.25
CA ILE A 21 15.42 27.35 -23.33
C ILE A 21 14.25 26.44 -23.69
N VAL A 22 14.54 25.46 -24.56
CA VAL A 22 13.66 24.31 -24.75
C VAL A 22 13.70 23.54 -23.44
N VAL A 23 12.77 23.87 -22.54
CA VAL A 23 12.45 23.02 -21.41
C VAL A 23 11.82 21.78 -22.03
N THR A 24 12.65 20.82 -22.41
CA THR A 24 12.18 19.45 -22.62
C THR A 24 11.68 18.98 -21.28
N SER A 25 10.37 19.12 -21.04
CA SER A 25 9.68 18.35 -20.01
C SER A 25 9.90 16.89 -20.38
N ILE A 26 10.94 16.30 -19.80
CA ILE A 26 11.04 14.86 -19.71
C ILE A 26 9.87 14.50 -18.79
N GLY A 27 8.70 14.37 -19.40
CA GLY A 27 7.58 13.69 -18.77
C GLY A 27 8.08 12.28 -18.54
N CYS A 28 8.50 12.00 -17.30
CA CYS A 28 8.49 10.63 -16.83
C CYS A 28 7.05 10.16 -17.02
N ALA A 29 6.80 9.43 -18.10
CA ALA A 29 5.63 8.61 -18.23
C ALA A 29 5.79 7.53 -17.16
N GLY A 30 5.51 7.92 -15.90
CA GLY A 30 5.40 6.99 -14.79
C GLY A 30 4.38 5.96 -15.22
N ASN A 31 4.76 4.70 -15.17
CA ASN A 31 3.85 3.59 -15.38
C ASN A 31 2.58 3.88 -14.57
N ARG A 32 1.39 3.76 -15.16
CA ARG A 32 0.12 4.04 -14.46
C ARG A 32 -0.02 3.26 -13.15
N HIS A 33 0.81 2.24 -12.95
CA HIS A 33 0.82 1.35 -11.81
C HIS A 33 1.75 1.81 -10.67
N ASP A 34 2.71 2.72 -10.95
CA ASP A 34 3.63 3.24 -9.94
C ASP A 34 3.03 4.46 -9.24
N ARG A 35 3.28 4.55 -7.93
CA ARG A 35 2.96 5.74 -7.12
C ARG A 35 4.06 6.77 -7.29
N SER A 36 3.67 8.06 -7.36
CA SER A 36 4.60 9.15 -7.12
C SER A 36 5.03 9.17 -5.64
N THR A 37 6.14 9.84 -5.33
CA THR A 37 6.59 10.01 -3.94
C THR A 37 5.52 10.70 -3.08
N GLY A 38 4.80 11.68 -3.62
CA GLY A 38 3.69 12.34 -2.95
C GLY A 38 2.56 11.37 -2.62
N GLU A 39 2.08 10.60 -3.59
CA GLU A 39 1.04 9.59 -3.37
C GLU A 39 1.46 8.51 -2.35
N TYR A 40 2.76 8.15 -2.32
CA TYR A 40 3.26 7.21 -1.32
C TYR A 40 3.17 7.80 0.10
N ILE A 41 3.55 9.06 0.28
CA ILE A 41 3.46 9.75 1.57
C ILE A 41 2.00 9.91 1.99
N ASP A 42 1.11 10.26 1.06
CA ASP A 42 -0.32 10.39 1.32
C ASP A 42 -0.95 9.05 1.72
N ASP A 43 -0.61 7.97 1.04
CA ASP A 43 -1.07 6.62 1.37
C ASP A 43 -0.57 6.16 2.76
N LYS A 44 0.69 6.47 3.11
CA LYS A 44 1.22 6.16 4.45
C LYS A 44 0.53 6.97 5.54
N SER A 45 0.30 8.25 5.30
CA SER A 45 -0.48 9.11 6.21
C SER A 45 -1.91 8.59 6.38
N LEU A 46 -2.54 8.17 5.29
CA LEU A 46 -3.87 7.59 5.30
C LEU A 46 -3.91 6.26 6.06
N GLN A 47 -2.91 5.40 5.87
CA GLN A 47 -2.77 4.15 6.61
C GLN A 47 -2.69 4.40 8.12
N LEU A 48 -1.91 5.38 8.57
CA LEU A 48 -1.79 5.75 9.97
C LEU A 48 -3.11 6.27 10.55
N ARG A 49 -3.82 7.13 9.81
CA ARG A 49 -5.13 7.65 10.26
C ARG A 49 -6.17 6.54 10.41
N VAL A 50 -6.23 5.62 9.47
CA VAL A 50 -7.14 4.46 9.56
C VAL A 50 -6.74 3.57 10.74
N SER A 51 -5.44 3.33 10.93
CA SER A 51 -4.92 2.53 12.05
C SER A 51 -5.28 3.15 13.40
N SER A 52 -5.06 4.46 13.55
CA SER A 52 -5.42 5.19 14.77
C SER A 52 -6.92 5.11 15.06
N ALA A 53 -7.76 5.38 14.04
CA ALA A 53 -9.20 5.35 14.20
C ALA A 53 -9.74 3.96 14.59
N LEU A 54 -9.12 2.88 14.09
CA LEU A 54 -9.45 1.52 14.53
C LEU A 54 -8.98 1.26 15.96
N SER A 55 -7.76 1.70 16.32
CA SER A 55 -7.21 1.50 17.67
C SER A 55 -7.97 2.28 18.74
N ASP A 56 -8.43 3.47 18.41
CA ASP A 56 -9.14 4.37 19.31
C ASP A 56 -10.63 4.01 19.49
N ASN A 57 -11.11 2.97 18.79
CA ASN A 57 -12.49 2.55 18.89
C ASN A 57 -12.78 1.98 20.29
N PRO A 58 -13.79 2.51 21.02
CA PRO A 58 -14.10 2.07 22.38
C PRO A 58 -14.81 0.72 22.44
N ASP A 59 -15.57 0.37 21.39
CA ASP A 59 -16.47 -0.77 21.39
C ASP A 59 -15.77 -2.07 21.02
N TYR A 60 -14.75 -2.00 20.12
CA TYR A 60 -14.09 -3.17 19.56
C TYR A 60 -12.57 -3.04 19.52
N LYS A 61 -11.88 -4.17 19.76
CA LYS A 61 -10.45 -4.32 19.53
C LYS A 61 -10.19 -4.85 18.12
N PHE A 62 -9.24 -4.24 17.41
CA PHE A 62 -8.88 -4.59 16.03
C PHE A 62 -7.43 -5.07 15.90
N GLU A 63 -6.87 -5.67 16.97
CA GLU A 63 -5.47 -6.12 17.03
C GLU A 63 -5.09 -7.13 15.92
N GLY A 64 -6.07 -7.87 15.39
CA GLY A 64 -5.89 -8.83 14.31
C GLY A 64 -6.12 -8.26 12.90
N VAL A 65 -6.32 -6.94 12.76
CA VAL A 65 -6.61 -6.30 11.47
C VAL A 65 -5.35 -5.64 10.90
N ASN A 66 -5.01 -6.02 9.67
CA ASN A 66 -3.96 -5.38 8.88
C ASN A 66 -4.58 -4.39 7.89
N ILE A 67 -3.87 -3.29 7.67
CA ILE A 67 -4.28 -2.21 6.79
C ILE A 67 -3.19 -2.03 5.72
N ALA A 68 -3.59 -2.07 4.45
CA ALA A 68 -2.75 -1.69 3.34
C ALA A 68 -3.45 -0.58 2.54
N VAL A 69 -2.69 0.38 2.03
CA VAL A 69 -3.24 1.51 1.26
C VAL A 69 -2.47 1.69 -0.03
N PHE A 70 -3.21 1.86 -1.13
CA PHE A 70 -2.66 2.18 -2.44
C PHE A 70 -3.58 3.14 -3.19
N LYS A 71 -3.07 4.35 -3.53
CA LYS A 71 -3.80 5.42 -4.25
C LYS A 71 -5.18 5.75 -3.65
N GLY A 72 -5.27 5.70 -2.30
CA GLY A 72 -6.50 5.94 -1.54
C GLY A 72 -7.45 4.73 -1.47
N THR A 73 -7.09 3.58 -2.04
CA THR A 73 -7.77 2.31 -1.82
C THR A 73 -7.24 1.69 -0.54
N VAL A 74 -8.10 1.53 0.47
CA VAL A 74 -7.79 0.91 1.76
C VAL A 74 -8.22 -0.54 1.73
N GLN A 75 -7.29 -1.46 1.92
CA GLN A 75 -7.56 -2.88 2.10
C GLN A 75 -7.44 -3.24 3.58
N LEU A 76 -8.53 -3.75 4.15
CA LEU A 76 -8.59 -4.31 5.50
C LEU A 76 -8.53 -5.83 5.40
N SER A 77 -7.71 -6.48 6.22
CA SER A 77 -7.54 -7.93 6.21
C SER A 77 -7.17 -8.46 7.58
N GLY A 78 -7.19 -9.77 7.75
CA GLY A 78 -6.90 -10.41 9.02
C GLY A 78 -8.11 -11.12 9.60
N PHE A 79 -8.05 -11.41 10.90
CA PHE A 79 -9.06 -12.20 11.57
C PHE A 79 -9.63 -11.47 12.78
N VAL A 80 -10.95 -11.43 12.90
CA VAL A 80 -11.69 -10.84 14.04
C VAL A 80 -12.62 -11.87 14.65
N ASP A 81 -13.08 -11.61 15.86
CA ASP A 81 -13.90 -12.55 16.62
C ASP A 81 -15.40 -12.45 16.27
N LEU A 82 -15.83 -11.27 15.84
CA LEU A 82 -17.26 -10.98 15.61
C LEU A 82 -17.49 -10.38 14.21
N SER A 83 -18.61 -10.74 13.61
CA SER A 83 -19.04 -10.12 12.34
C SER A 83 -19.28 -8.62 12.46
N ALA A 84 -19.72 -8.17 13.63
CA ALA A 84 -19.88 -6.76 13.95
C ALA A 84 -18.55 -5.99 13.87
N GLN A 85 -17.42 -6.58 14.32
CA GLN A 85 -16.09 -5.98 14.15
C GLN A 85 -15.74 -5.80 12.69
N LYS A 86 -16.00 -6.83 11.85
CA LYS A 86 -15.75 -6.75 10.40
C LYS A 86 -16.50 -5.60 9.75
N SER A 87 -17.79 -5.43 10.05
CA SER A 87 -18.60 -4.33 9.51
C SER A 87 -18.11 -2.99 10.04
N LYS A 88 -17.91 -2.88 11.35
CA LYS A 88 -17.45 -1.63 11.99
C LYS A 88 -16.10 -1.16 11.48
N ALA A 89 -15.16 -2.07 11.21
CA ALA A 89 -13.87 -1.72 10.62
C ALA A 89 -14.03 -1.04 9.25
N SER A 90 -14.94 -1.53 8.41
CA SER A 90 -15.27 -0.88 7.13
C SER A 90 -15.86 0.51 7.32
N ASP A 91 -16.82 0.64 8.24
CA ASP A 91 -17.51 1.92 8.49
C ASP A 91 -16.52 2.98 8.98
N ILE A 92 -15.62 2.61 9.90
CA ILE A 92 -14.55 3.49 10.39
C ILE A 92 -13.64 3.92 9.25
N ALA A 93 -13.17 2.97 8.44
CA ALA A 93 -12.26 3.27 7.35
C ALA A 93 -12.89 4.18 6.29
N GLN A 94 -14.17 4.00 5.97
CA GLN A 94 -14.90 4.82 4.99
C GLN A 94 -15.08 6.29 5.44
N GLN A 95 -15.10 6.55 6.74
CA GLN A 95 -15.26 7.89 7.29
C GLN A 95 -13.97 8.71 7.27
N ILE A 96 -12.83 8.09 7.00
CA ILE A 96 -11.52 8.77 6.99
C ILE A 96 -11.36 9.57 5.69
N GLN A 97 -11.13 10.86 5.82
CA GLN A 97 -10.87 11.74 4.68
C GLN A 97 -9.68 11.25 3.85
N GLY A 98 -9.87 11.15 2.55
CA GLY A 98 -8.87 10.66 1.59
C GLY A 98 -9.04 9.18 1.23
N VAL A 99 -9.90 8.43 1.93
CA VAL A 99 -10.29 7.07 1.52
C VAL A 99 -11.24 7.17 0.32
N LYS A 100 -10.87 6.52 -0.77
CA LYS A 100 -11.67 6.44 -2.00
C LYS A 100 -12.48 5.15 -2.06
N VAL A 101 -11.84 4.05 -1.69
CA VAL A 101 -12.43 2.70 -1.72
C VAL A 101 -11.96 1.91 -0.51
N VAL A 102 -12.86 1.14 0.11
CA VAL A 102 -12.52 0.17 1.16
C VAL A 102 -12.79 -1.23 0.65
N VAL A 103 -11.76 -2.07 0.66
CA VAL A 103 -11.83 -3.49 0.34
C VAL A 103 -11.71 -4.27 1.65
N ASN A 104 -12.82 -4.84 2.12
CA ASN A 104 -12.87 -5.54 3.40
C ASN A 104 -12.70 -7.06 3.24
N ASN A 105 -11.47 -7.52 3.39
CA ASN A 105 -11.07 -8.93 3.37
C ASN A 105 -10.90 -9.52 4.79
N ILE A 106 -11.48 -8.89 5.81
CA ILE A 106 -11.47 -9.42 7.17
C ILE A 106 -12.28 -10.72 7.23
N THR A 107 -11.72 -11.74 7.85
CA THR A 107 -12.38 -13.02 8.09
C THR A 107 -12.80 -13.12 9.56
N VAL A 108 -14.02 -13.56 9.80
CA VAL A 108 -14.51 -13.84 11.16
C VAL A 108 -13.99 -15.21 11.59
N LYS A 109 -13.36 -15.26 12.77
CA LYS A 109 -12.81 -16.49 13.33
C LYS A 109 -13.92 -17.47 13.72
N ASP A 110 -13.74 -18.72 13.39
CA ASP A 110 -14.47 -19.78 14.08
C ASP A 110 -13.77 -20.08 15.42
N GLN A 111 -14.35 -19.59 16.50
CA GLN A 111 -13.82 -19.69 17.86
C GLN A 111 -13.96 -21.12 18.46
N ASN A 112 -14.67 -22.02 17.80
CA ASN A 112 -14.90 -23.34 18.32
C ASN A 112 -13.59 -24.12 18.43
N ASN A 113 -13.21 -24.48 19.67
CA ASN A 113 -12.12 -25.38 20.00
C ASN A 113 -10.72 -24.96 19.52
N ARG A 114 -10.29 -23.71 19.76
CA ARG A 114 -8.88 -23.33 19.58
C ARG A 114 -8.08 -23.69 20.85
N ASN A 115 -7.03 -24.48 20.68
CA ASN A 115 -6.10 -24.78 21.77
C ASN A 115 -4.89 -23.78 21.77
N PRO A 116 -4.17 -23.65 22.91
CA PRO A 116 -3.00 -22.77 22.99
C PRO A 116 -1.88 -23.09 21.98
N GLN A 117 -1.70 -24.39 21.66
CA GLN A 117 -0.68 -24.82 20.70
C GLN A 117 -0.96 -24.29 19.30
N GLU A 118 -2.23 -24.29 18.85
CA GLU A 118 -2.58 -23.74 17.55
C GLU A 118 -2.25 -22.23 17.43
N TYR A 119 -2.27 -21.50 18.53
CA TYR A 119 -1.87 -20.10 18.54
C TYR A 119 -0.38 -19.92 18.26
N ASP A 120 0.48 -20.72 18.88
CA ASP A 120 1.93 -20.68 18.67
C ASP A 120 2.30 -21.21 17.28
N ASP A 121 1.60 -22.22 16.79
CA ASP A 121 1.76 -22.76 15.44
C ASP A 121 1.41 -21.69 14.39
N ASP A 122 0.31 -20.94 14.55
CA ASP A 122 -0.09 -19.86 13.66
C ASP A 122 0.93 -18.70 13.63
N LYS A 123 1.50 -18.33 14.79
CA LYS A 123 2.58 -17.33 14.86
C LYS A 123 3.83 -17.80 14.12
N THR A 124 4.24 -19.03 14.37
CA THR A 124 5.41 -19.65 13.74
C THR A 124 5.20 -19.73 12.23
N MET A 125 4.02 -20.14 11.80
CA MET A 125 3.63 -20.21 10.39
C MET A 125 3.67 -18.83 9.72
N THR A 126 3.10 -17.82 10.37
CA THR A 126 3.16 -16.43 9.89
C THR A 126 4.61 -15.97 9.68
N ALA A 127 5.50 -16.28 10.65
CA ALA A 127 6.92 -15.91 10.55
C ALA A 127 7.62 -16.65 9.40
N ARG A 128 7.35 -17.94 9.21
CA ARG A 128 7.94 -18.74 8.11
C ARG A 128 7.47 -18.23 6.73
N VAL A 129 6.19 -17.96 6.57
CA VAL A 129 5.66 -17.39 5.31
C VAL A 129 6.27 -16.02 5.04
N LYS A 130 6.36 -15.12 6.03
CA LYS A 130 7.03 -13.81 5.87
C LYS A 130 8.49 -13.97 5.46
N SER A 131 9.20 -14.91 6.06
CA SER A 131 10.60 -15.20 5.70
C SER A 131 10.72 -15.72 4.28
N ALA A 132 9.85 -16.64 3.85
CA ALA A 132 9.86 -17.16 2.49
C ALA A 132 9.58 -16.06 1.44
N LEU A 133 8.63 -15.17 1.72
CA LEU A 133 8.35 -14.01 0.88
C LEU A 133 9.54 -13.03 0.84
N GLY A 134 10.13 -12.73 2.01
CA GLY A 134 11.24 -11.77 2.11
C GLY A 134 12.54 -12.26 1.45
N ASN A 135 12.77 -13.58 1.44
CA ASN A 135 13.95 -14.21 0.84
C ASN A 135 13.78 -14.56 -0.64
N ASN A 136 12.62 -14.24 -1.26
CA ASN A 136 12.44 -14.54 -2.67
C ASN A 136 13.36 -13.67 -3.54
N PRO A 137 14.19 -14.27 -4.43
CA PRO A 137 15.13 -13.50 -5.23
C PRO A 137 14.47 -12.74 -6.40
N ASP A 138 13.34 -13.25 -6.90
CA ASP A 138 12.74 -12.76 -8.14
C ASP A 138 11.78 -11.59 -7.88
N TYR A 139 11.12 -11.57 -6.71
CA TYR A 139 10.08 -10.61 -6.39
C TYR A 139 10.23 -9.99 -5.00
N LYS A 140 9.87 -8.69 -4.90
CA LYS A 140 9.75 -7.98 -3.63
C LYS A 140 8.31 -8.02 -3.13
N PHE A 141 8.13 -8.39 -1.86
CA PHE A 141 6.82 -8.52 -1.20
C PHE A 141 6.67 -7.60 0.02
N GLU A 142 7.31 -6.43 -0.01
CA GLU A 142 7.38 -5.49 1.12
C GLU A 142 6.01 -4.97 1.59
N GLU A 143 5.04 -4.89 0.67
CA GLU A 143 3.68 -4.42 0.95
C GLU A 143 2.70 -5.58 1.19
N VAL A 144 3.20 -6.82 1.36
CA VAL A 144 2.35 -7.99 1.62
C VAL A 144 2.26 -8.27 3.12
N ASN A 145 1.04 -8.29 3.62
CA ASN A 145 0.71 -8.69 4.98
C ASN A 145 0.38 -10.18 5.01
N VAL A 146 0.84 -10.86 6.05
CA VAL A 146 0.61 -12.29 6.30
C VAL A 146 0.00 -12.45 7.68
N THR A 147 -1.09 -13.18 7.77
CA THR A 147 -1.74 -13.57 9.03
C THR A 147 -2.18 -15.02 8.94
N ALA A 148 -2.02 -15.80 10.01
CA ALA A 148 -2.47 -17.18 10.07
C ALA A 148 -3.51 -17.39 11.18
N PHE A 149 -4.45 -18.27 10.93
CA PHE A 149 -5.44 -18.73 11.91
C PHE A 149 -5.84 -20.19 11.64
N LYS A 150 -5.61 -21.07 12.61
CA LYS A 150 -5.89 -22.53 12.54
C LYS A 150 -5.29 -23.19 11.29
N GLY A 151 -4.10 -22.75 10.86
CA GLY A 151 -3.41 -23.26 9.68
C GLY A 151 -3.89 -22.64 8.35
N THR A 152 -4.89 -21.77 8.35
CA THR A 152 -5.25 -20.96 7.19
C THR A 152 -4.40 -19.70 7.16
N VAL A 153 -3.62 -19.51 6.10
CA VAL A 153 -2.80 -18.30 5.86
C VAL A 153 -3.57 -17.34 4.99
N GLN A 154 -3.75 -16.12 5.46
CA GLN A 154 -4.27 -15.01 4.65
C GLN A 154 -3.12 -14.10 4.20
N LEU A 155 -3.01 -13.90 2.89
CA LEU A 155 -2.12 -12.93 2.26
C LEU A 155 -2.94 -11.73 1.80
N SER A 156 -2.43 -10.51 2.02
CA SER A 156 -3.11 -9.28 1.61
C SER A 156 -2.11 -8.17 1.35
N GLY A 157 -2.56 -7.10 0.71
CA GLY A 157 -1.71 -5.98 0.33
C GLY A 157 -1.63 -5.79 -1.17
N PHE A 158 -0.61 -5.10 -1.63
CA PHE A 158 -0.46 -4.73 -3.03
C PHE A 158 0.88 -5.19 -3.59
N VAL A 159 0.85 -5.76 -4.79
CA VAL A 159 2.03 -6.15 -5.58
C VAL A 159 1.95 -5.55 -6.97
N ASN A 160 3.04 -5.50 -7.71
CA ASN A 160 3.06 -4.84 -9.01
C ASN A 160 2.34 -5.65 -10.09
N THR A 161 2.48 -6.97 -10.06
CA THR A 161 1.97 -7.85 -11.13
C THR A 161 1.13 -9.02 -10.61
N ALA A 162 0.31 -9.59 -11.50
CA ALA A 162 -0.46 -10.79 -11.20
C ALA A 162 0.46 -12.01 -10.94
N ASP A 163 1.63 -12.07 -11.57
CA ASP A 163 2.60 -13.14 -11.34
C ASP A 163 3.18 -13.09 -9.93
N GLN A 164 3.48 -11.89 -9.42
CA GLN A 164 3.86 -11.72 -8.02
C GLN A 164 2.77 -12.22 -7.06
N LYS A 165 1.51 -11.88 -7.33
CA LYS A 165 0.37 -12.39 -6.54
C LYS A 165 0.32 -13.91 -6.53
N SER A 166 0.43 -14.55 -7.70
CA SER A 166 0.43 -16.01 -7.81
C SER A 166 1.60 -16.61 -7.03
N ARG A 167 2.81 -16.09 -7.26
CA ARG A 167 4.03 -16.58 -6.60
C ARG A 167 3.96 -16.48 -5.08
N ALA A 168 3.41 -15.37 -4.55
CA ALA A 168 3.19 -15.24 -3.10
C ALA A 168 2.29 -16.35 -2.54
N GLY A 169 1.22 -16.67 -3.25
CA GLY A 169 0.31 -17.77 -2.88
C GLY A 169 1.00 -19.13 -2.89
N ASP A 170 1.83 -19.40 -3.91
CA ASP A 170 2.55 -20.67 -4.03
C ASP A 170 3.58 -20.83 -2.90
N LEU A 171 4.39 -19.79 -2.65
CA LEU A 171 5.33 -19.78 -1.53
C LEU A 171 4.66 -20.04 -0.18
N ALA A 172 3.47 -19.50 0.02
CA ALA A 172 2.73 -19.74 1.27
C ALA A 172 2.26 -21.21 1.37
N ARG A 173 1.83 -21.82 0.26
CA ARG A 173 1.39 -23.23 0.25
C ARG A 173 2.55 -24.22 0.47
N GLU A 174 3.76 -23.86 0.09
CA GLU A 174 4.97 -24.68 0.29
C GLU A 174 5.39 -24.78 1.77
N ILE A 175 4.87 -23.91 2.65
CA ILE A 175 5.24 -23.90 4.07
C ILE A 175 4.55 -25.04 4.81
N SER A 176 5.36 -25.87 5.49
CA SER A 176 4.86 -26.97 6.30
C SER A 176 3.89 -26.50 7.38
N GLY A 177 2.74 -27.16 7.48
CA GLY A 177 1.67 -26.85 8.43
C GLY A 177 0.58 -25.93 7.86
N VAL A 178 0.77 -25.32 6.70
CA VAL A 178 -0.26 -24.55 6.00
C VAL A 178 -1.31 -25.53 5.46
N LYS A 179 -2.56 -25.33 5.89
CA LYS A 179 -3.72 -26.12 5.45
C LYS A 179 -4.43 -25.49 4.27
N ASP A 180 -4.52 -24.15 4.29
CA ASP A 180 -5.18 -23.36 3.25
C ASP A 180 -4.55 -21.99 3.10
N VAL A 181 -4.64 -21.39 1.90
CA VAL A 181 -4.12 -20.05 1.59
C VAL A 181 -5.21 -19.19 0.94
N VAL A 182 -5.63 -18.16 1.66
CA VAL A 182 -6.54 -17.12 1.15
C VAL A 182 -5.71 -15.97 0.60
N ASN A 183 -5.55 -15.91 -0.73
CA ASN A 183 -4.72 -14.90 -1.39
C ASN A 183 -5.56 -13.68 -1.81
N ASN A 184 -5.66 -12.70 -0.92
CA ASN A 184 -6.33 -11.41 -1.11
C ASN A 184 -5.39 -10.29 -1.58
N ILE A 185 -4.19 -10.63 -2.07
CA ILE A 185 -3.28 -9.65 -2.67
C ILE A 185 -3.94 -9.02 -3.90
N THR A 186 -3.79 -7.71 -4.05
CA THR A 186 -4.24 -6.97 -5.23
C THR A 186 -3.03 -6.63 -6.11
N ALA A 187 -3.12 -7.01 -7.38
CA ALA A 187 -2.10 -6.66 -8.36
C ALA A 187 -2.40 -5.26 -8.95
N LYS A 188 -1.41 -4.38 -8.92
CA LYS A 188 -1.54 -2.97 -9.34
C LYS A 188 -1.71 -2.82 -10.85
N ASP A 189 -1.27 -3.82 -11.64
CA ASP A 189 -1.44 -3.87 -13.10
C ASP A 189 -2.90 -4.02 -13.54
N LYS A 190 -3.80 -4.30 -12.61
CA LYS A 190 -5.25 -4.50 -12.86
C LYS A 190 -6.15 -3.45 -12.17
N MET A 191 -5.55 -2.35 -11.68
CA MET A 191 -6.28 -1.27 -11.00
C MET A 191 -6.48 -0.03 -11.86
#